data_cf18c24fd12bf5f6a0f7e1458af9b5c7
#
_entry.id   cf18c24fd12bf5f6a0f7e1458af9b5c7
#
_cell.length_a   1.000
_cell.length_b   1.000
_cell.length_c   1.000
_cell.angle_alpha   90.00
_cell.angle_beta   90.00
_cell.angle_gamma   90.00
#
_symmetry.space_group_name_H-M   'P 1'
#
loop_
_entity.id
_entity.type
_entity.pdbx_description
1 polymer ?
#
loop_
_entity_poly.entity_id
_entity_poly.type
_entity_poly.pdbx_seq_one_letter_code
_entity_poly.pdbx_strand_id
1 'polypeptide(L)'
;EIVERYRAEFGDSGTDGVFAFTHPYGCSQTGEDHLRTRTLLQCMVRHPNAGGVLVLGLGCENNTMKDFRATLGDYDEKRVRFLVAQDVGDEIAEGVKLLRELYFVAEKDRRVTKGIECLNVGLKCGGSDGLSGITANPLLGRFSDYMASVGGATVLTEVPEMFGAERLLMARAKNEEVFRDIVGLINDFKDYYINNGQPVYENPSPGNKAGGITTLEDKSLGCTQKSGSGEVESVIKEGETIKSKGLTLLNGPGNDMVAVTNLAAAGCQMVLFTTGRGTPFGG
;
A
#
# COMPACT_ATOMS: atom_id res chain seq x y z
N GLU A 1 1.00 -6.46 22.87
CA GLU A 1 0.41 -6.69 24.21
C GLU A 1 -1.06 -6.32 24.25
N ILE A 2 -1.52 -5.07 23.95
CA ILE A 2 -2.95 -4.68 23.98
C ILE A 2 -3.81 -5.65 23.13
N VAL A 3 -3.41 -5.92 21.89
CA VAL A 3 -4.12 -6.84 20.99
C VAL A 3 -4.14 -8.27 21.53
N GLU A 4 -3.02 -8.74 22.06
CA GLU A 4 -2.90 -10.09 22.64
C GLU A 4 -3.82 -10.23 23.87
N ARG A 5 -3.81 -9.25 24.75
CA ARG A 5 -4.69 -9.22 25.92
C ARG A 5 -6.16 -9.13 25.52
N TYR A 6 -6.48 -8.27 24.57
CA TYR A 6 -7.85 -8.19 24.04
C TYR A 6 -8.34 -9.55 23.52
N ARG A 7 -7.51 -10.23 22.69
CA ARG A 7 -7.84 -11.57 22.17
C ARG A 7 -7.99 -12.62 23.25
N ALA A 8 -7.13 -12.58 24.26
CA ALA A 8 -7.20 -13.51 25.39
C ALA A 8 -8.48 -13.34 26.21
N GLU A 9 -8.96 -12.10 26.38
CA GLU A 9 -10.15 -11.79 27.18
C GLU A 9 -11.47 -11.93 26.39
N PHE A 10 -11.48 -11.60 25.08
CA PHE A 10 -12.72 -11.47 24.31
C PHE A 10 -12.77 -12.34 23.06
N GLY A 11 -11.65 -12.92 22.62
CA GLY A 11 -11.56 -13.66 21.37
C GLY A 11 -11.67 -12.75 20.14
N ASP A 12 -11.80 -13.36 18.97
CA ASP A 12 -11.96 -12.67 17.68
C ASP A 12 -13.41 -12.74 17.13
N SER A 13 -14.40 -13.08 17.98
CA SER A 13 -15.78 -13.27 17.54
C SER A 13 -16.45 -11.94 17.15
N GLY A 14 -17.15 -11.95 16.02
CA GLY A 14 -17.97 -10.84 15.54
C GLY A 14 -17.26 -9.80 14.66
N THR A 15 -15.95 -9.94 14.45
CA THR A 15 -15.15 -9.18 13.46
C THR A 15 -14.20 -10.13 12.73
N ASP A 16 -13.54 -9.65 11.68
CA ASP A 16 -12.51 -10.44 10.97
C ASP A 16 -11.17 -10.50 11.76
N GLY A 17 -11.13 -9.90 12.96
CA GLY A 17 -10.01 -9.91 13.89
C GLY A 17 -9.54 -8.52 14.29
N VAL A 18 -8.64 -8.49 15.29
CA VAL A 18 -7.97 -7.26 15.75
C VAL A 18 -6.48 -7.41 15.46
N PHE A 19 -5.93 -6.47 14.71
CA PHE A 19 -4.54 -6.51 14.25
C PHE A 19 -3.78 -5.28 14.72
N ALA A 20 -2.46 -5.41 14.91
CA ALA A 20 -1.57 -4.31 15.21
C ALA A 20 -0.77 -3.95 13.95
N PHE A 21 -0.81 -2.70 13.57
CA PHE A 21 0.06 -2.11 12.57
C PHE A 21 1.10 -1.24 13.27
N THR A 22 2.35 -1.67 13.29
CA THR A 22 3.42 -1.05 14.08
C THR A 22 4.54 -0.53 13.19
N HIS A 23 5.30 0.45 13.69
CA HIS A 23 6.53 0.93 13.08
C HIS A 23 7.65 1.10 14.13
N PRO A 24 8.93 1.02 13.72
CA PRO A 24 10.06 1.07 14.66
C PRO A 24 10.56 2.49 14.98
N TYR A 25 9.95 3.53 14.43
CA TYR A 25 10.47 4.90 14.47
C TYR A 25 9.91 5.69 15.65
N GLY A 26 10.53 5.81 16.74
CA GLY A 26 10.10 6.67 17.85
C GLY A 26 10.51 8.15 17.62
N CYS A 27 11.66 8.53 18.19
CA CYS A 27 12.27 9.85 18.02
C CYS A 27 13.41 9.86 16.99
N SER A 28 13.52 8.85 16.14
CA SER A 28 14.65 8.65 15.22
C SER A 28 14.39 9.10 13.78
N GLN A 29 13.17 9.50 13.43
CA GLN A 29 12.87 10.09 12.13
C GLN A 29 12.83 11.59 12.17
N THR A 30 13.33 12.22 11.10
CA THR A 30 13.35 13.67 10.93
C THR A 30 12.92 14.07 9.53
N GLY A 31 12.52 15.33 9.36
CA GLY A 31 12.21 15.90 8.05
C GLY A 31 11.10 15.17 7.31
N GLU A 32 11.31 14.92 6.03
CA GLU A 32 10.34 14.33 5.14
C GLU A 32 9.99 12.88 5.49
N ASP A 33 10.94 12.08 5.98
CA ASP A 33 10.69 10.68 6.35
C ASP A 33 9.68 10.59 7.49
N HIS A 34 9.75 11.50 8.46
CA HIS A 34 8.76 11.61 9.52
C HIS A 34 7.37 11.95 8.96
N LEU A 35 7.29 12.92 8.05
CA LEU A 35 6.01 13.32 7.43
C LEU A 35 5.41 12.19 6.59
N ARG A 36 6.24 11.46 5.83
CA ARG A 36 5.79 10.27 5.06
C ARG A 36 5.21 9.20 5.97
N THR A 37 5.92 8.85 7.04
CA THR A 37 5.43 7.87 8.03
C THR A 37 4.09 8.32 8.61
N ARG A 38 3.95 9.59 9.01
CA ARG A 38 2.69 10.15 9.50
C ARG A 38 1.57 9.98 8.47
N THR A 39 1.82 10.38 7.23
CA THR A 39 0.84 10.32 6.14
C THR A 39 0.38 8.88 5.89
N LEU A 40 1.30 7.93 5.82
CA LEU A 40 0.96 6.51 5.61
C LEU A 40 0.12 5.96 6.77
N LEU A 41 0.49 6.25 8.01
CA LEU A 41 -0.29 5.85 9.18
C LEU A 41 -1.69 6.47 9.19
N GLN A 42 -1.82 7.73 8.79
CA GLN A 42 -3.11 8.41 8.65
C GLN A 42 -3.99 7.76 7.56
N CYS A 43 -3.39 7.31 6.46
CA CYS A 43 -4.10 6.53 5.45
C CYS A 43 -4.62 5.20 6.01
N MET A 44 -3.83 4.52 6.85
CA MET A 44 -4.27 3.29 7.52
C MET A 44 -5.44 3.53 8.47
N VAL A 45 -5.46 4.66 9.19
CA VAL A 45 -6.59 5.04 10.06
C VAL A 45 -7.89 5.17 9.25
N ARG A 46 -7.80 5.66 8.02
CA ARG A 46 -8.96 5.87 7.12
C ARG A 46 -9.18 4.73 6.13
N HIS A 47 -8.46 3.61 6.31
CA HIS A 47 -8.54 2.49 5.37
C HIS A 47 -9.95 1.89 5.32
N PRO A 48 -10.52 1.62 4.12
CA PRO A 48 -11.90 1.14 3.97
C PRO A 48 -12.17 -0.22 4.61
N ASN A 49 -11.14 -1.05 4.84
CA ASN A 49 -11.29 -2.33 5.53
C ASN A 49 -11.29 -2.21 7.07
N ALA A 50 -11.01 -1.02 7.62
CA ALA A 50 -10.95 -0.82 9.07
C ALA A 50 -12.34 -0.56 9.64
N GLY A 51 -12.88 -1.49 10.42
CA GLY A 51 -14.15 -1.33 11.15
C GLY A 51 -14.03 -0.38 12.35
N GLY A 52 -12.84 -0.28 12.94
CA GLY A 52 -12.45 0.67 13.98
C GLY A 52 -10.95 0.70 14.18
N VAL A 53 -10.39 1.82 14.62
CA VAL A 53 -8.95 2.01 14.79
C VAL A 53 -8.63 2.66 16.12
N LEU A 54 -7.73 2.04 16.88
CA LEU A 54 -7.07 2.65 18.02
C LEU A 54 -5.69 3.16 17.58
N VAL A 55 -5.48 4.46 17.61
CA VAL A 55 -4.18 5.09 17.39
C VAL A 55 -3.47 5.20 18.73
N LEU A 56 -2.37 4.45 18.87
CA LEU A 56 -1.58 4.43 20.08
C LEU A 56 -0.28 5.22 19.86
N GLY A 57 -0.09 6.28 20.63
CA GLY A 57 1.16 7.02 20.74
C GLY A 57 1.87 6.68 22.04
N LEU A 58 3.21 6.73 22.01
CA LEU A 58 4.04 6.53 23.20
C LEU A 58 4.00 7.76 24.12
N GLY A 59 4.08 8.97 23.52
CA GLY A 59 4.09 10.26 24.22
C GLY A 59 5.40 11.04 24.09
N CYS A 60 6.50 10.37 23.74
CA CYS A 60 7.81 11.01 23.54
C CYS A 60 8.34 10.87 22.10
N GLU A 61 7.56 10.33 21.19
CA GLU A 61 7.91 10.21 19.77
C GLU A 61 7.79 11.55 19.02
N ASN A 62 8.54 11.69 17.89
CA ASN A 62 8.45 12.87 17.04
C ASN A 62 7.06 13.00 16.36
N ASN A 63 6.41 11.88 16.10
CA ASN A 63 5.06 11.86 15.55
C ASN A 63 4.02 12.05 16.65
N THR A 64 3.99 13.25 17.25
CA THR A 64 3.12 13.54 18.39
C THR A 64 1.65 13.30 18.06
N MET A 65 0.88 12.83 19.05
CA MET A 65 -0.56 12.62 18.90
C MET A 65 -1.29 13.91 18.51
N LYS A 66 -0.83 15.06 18.99
CA LYS A 66 -1.37 16.38 18.66
C LYS A 66 -1.27 16.66 17.17
N ASP A 67 -0.05 16.52 16.61
CA ASP A 67 0.20 16.81 15.19
C ASP A 67 -0.43 15.77 14.29
N PHE A 68 -0.43 14.50 14.71
CA PHE A 68 -1.10 13.42 14.00
C PHE A 68 -2.59 13.71 13.81
N ARG A 69 -3.29 14.09 14.87
CA ARG A 69 -4.73 14.43 14.83
C ARG A 69 -5.01 15.70 14.03
N ALA A 70 -4.15 16.72 14.15
CA ALA A 70 -4.33 18.00 13.46
C ALA A 70 -4.28 17.86 11.92
N THR A 71 -3.57 16.85 11.42
CA THR A 71 -3.36 16.62 9.99
C THR A 71 -4.06 15.36 9.44
N LEU A 72 -4.82 14.63 10.30
CA LEU A 72 -5.52 13.40 9.91
C LEU A 72 -6.62 13.64 8.86
N GLY A 73 -7.21 14.83 8.81
CA GLY A 73 -8.37 15.13 7.98
C GLY A 73 -9.66 14.54 8.55
N ASP A 74 -10.65 14.33 7.68
CA ASP A 74 -11.96 13.82 8.09
C ASP A 74 -11.89 12.32 8.44
N TYR A 75 -12.50 11.96 9.56
CA TYR A 75 -12.64 10.57 10.01
C TYR A 75 -13.92 10.41 10.85
N ASP A 76 -14.42 9.19 10.97
CA ASP A 76 -15.56 8.89 11.85
C ASP A 76 -15.10 8.78 13.30
N GLU A 77 -15.44 9.78 14.13
CA GLU A 77 -15.08 9.83 15.56
C GLU A 77 -15.62 8.62 16.37
N LYS A 78 -16.66 7.96 15.89
CA LYS A 78 -17.19 6.75 16.53
C LYS A 78 -16.28 5.55 16.30
N ARG A 79 -15.46 5.57 15.24
CA ARG A 79 -14.61 4.45 14.80
C ARG A 79 -13.12 4.68 15.04
N VAL A 80 -12.74 5.85 15.55
CA VAL A 80 -11.33 6.14 15.84
C VAL A 80 -11.19 6.55 17.30
N ARG A 81 -10.23 5.94 17.97
CA ARG A 81 -9.82 6.30 19.33
C ARG A 81 -8.34 6.62 19.35
N PHE A 82 -7.94 7.46 20.29
CA PHE A 82 -6.56 7.89 20.47
C PHE A 82 -6.15 7.63 21.92
N LEU A 83 -4.96 7.07 22.10
CA LEU A 83 -4.37 6.81 23.39
C LEU A 83 -2.89 7.22 23.36
N VAL A 84 -2.47 7.96 24.38
CA VAL A 84 -1.03 8.23 24.63
C VAL A 84 -0.64 7.43 25.87
N ALA A 85 0.31 6.51 25.71
CA ALA A 85 0.69 5.58 26.77
C ALA A 85 1.15 6.27 28.04
N GLN A 86 1.95 7.36 27.91
CA GLN A 86 2.48 8.10 29.07
C GLN A 86 1.43 8.96 29.80
N ASP A 87 0.25 9.17 29.23
CA ASP A 87 -0.81 9.98 29.84
C ASP A 87 -1.72 9.16 30.76
N VAL A 88 -1.55 7.83 30.81
CA VAL A 88 -2.38 6.91 31.58
C VAL A 88 -1.55 6.02 32.51
N GLY A 89 -2.17 5.51 33.57
CA GLY A 89 -1.47 4.66 34.55
C GLY A 89 -1.27 3.21 34.10
N ASP A 90 -2.17 2.70 33.24
CA ASP A 90 -2.10 1.35 32.64
C ASP A 90 -2.63 1.45 31.21
N GLU A 91 -1.67 1.62 30.27
CA GLU A 91 -1.96 1.77 28.85
C GLU A 91 -2.51 0.49 28.23
N ILE A 92 -2.21 -0.68 28.82
CA ILE A 92 -2.74 -1.94 28.33
C ILE A 92 -4.23 -2.05 28.68
N ALA A 93 -4.59 -1.82 29.93
CA ALA A 93 -5.98 -1.88 30.36
C ALA A 93 -6.84 -0.83 29.64
N GLU A 94 -6.36 0.42 29.53
CA GLU A 94 -7.09 1.48 28.81
C GLU A 94 -7.19 1.17 27.31
N GLY A 95 -6.13 0.64 26.69
CA GLY A 95 -6.13 0.21 25.28
C GLY A 95 -7.15 -0.89 25.01
N VAL A 96 -7.22 -1.91 25.88
CA VAL A 96 -8.24 -2.98 25.80
C VAL A 96 -9.65 -2.45 25.92
N LYS A 97 -9.88 -1.53 26.86
CA LYS A 97 -11.18 -0.86 27.02
C LYS A 97 -11.59 -0.09 25.76
N LEU A 98 -10.70 0.70 25.18
CA LEU A 98 -10.97 1.47 23.95
C LEU A 98 -11.20 0.54 22.74
N LEU A 99 -10.47 -0.57 22.59
CA LEU A 99 -10.75 -1.58 21.58
C LEU A 99 -12.14 -2.20 21.77
N ARG A 100 -12.58 -2.40 23.04
CA ARG A 100 -13.91 -2.90 23.32
C ARG A 100 -15.01 -1.92 22.91
N GLU A 101 -14.81 -0.63 23.12
CA GLU A 101 -15.73 0.40 22.64
C GLU A 101 -15.85 0.39 21.10
N LEU A 102 -14.71 0.28 20.39
CA LEU A 102 -14.68 0.19 18.93
C LEU A 102 -15.38 -1.07 18.43
N TYR A 103 -15.17 -2.20 19.12
CA TYR A 103 -15.87 -3.44 18.81
C TYR A 103 -17.39 -3.28 18.85
N PHE A 104 -17.96 -2.66 19.88
CA PHE A 104 -19.41 -2.43 19.99
C PHE A 104 -19.98 -1.53 18.89
N VAL A 105 -19.15 -0.75 18.21
CA VAL A 105 -19.55 -0.03 17.01
C VAL A 105 -19.49 -0.96 15.81
N ALA A 106 -18.37 -1.67 15.61
CA ALA A 106 -18.09 -2.52 14.45
C ALA A 106 -19.02 -3.78 14.39
N GLU A 107 -19.40 -4.37 15.54
CA GLU A 107 -20.30 -5.54 15.59
C GLU A 107 -21.69 -5.29 14.98
N LYS A 108 -22.06 -4.00 14.84
CA LYS A 108 -23.34 -3.59 14.23
C LYS A 108 -23.27 -3.53 12.70
N ASP A 109 -22.08 -3.60 12.14
CA ASP A 109 -21.90 -3.57 10.69
C ASP A 109 -22.54 -4.79 10.05
N ARG A 110 -23.08 -4.60 8.87
CA ARG A 110 -23.70 -5.67 8.09
C ARG A 110 -23.09 -5.67 6.69
N ARG A 111 -22.73 -6.83 6.23
CA ARG A 111 -22.31 -7.01 4.84
C ARG A 111 -23.49 -6.78 3.92
N VAL A 112 -23.29 -5.97 2.91
CA VAL A 112 -24.28 -5.67 1.87
C VAL A 112 -23.68 -5.96 0.51
N THR A 113 -24.53 -6.33 -0.46
CA THR A 113 -24.09 -6.50 -1.85
C THR A 113 -23.65 -5.17 -2.43
N LYS A 114 -22.45 -5.16 -3.01
CA LYS A 114 -21.86 -4.02 -3.73
C LYS A 114 -21.38 -4.49 -5.10
N GLY A 115 -21.38 -3.59 -6.05
CA GLY A 115 -20.77 -3.86 -7.35
C GLY A 115 -19.24 -3.86 -7.26
N ILE A 116 -18.61 -4.50 -8.21
CA ILE A 116 -17.16 -4.64 -8.29
C ILE A 116 -16.44 -3.28 -8.45
N GLU A 117 -17.15 -2.27 -8.91
CA GLU A 117 -16.67 -0.89 -9.01
C GLU A 117 -16.25 -0.28 -7.66
N CYS A 118 -16.64 -0.91 -6.54
CA CYS A 118 -16.20 -0.51 -5.21
C CYS A 118 -14.81 -1.04 -4.85
N LEU A 119 -14.25 -1.97 -5.63
CA LEU A 119 -12.95 -2.57 -5.35
C LEU A 119 -11.79 -1.79 -5.97
N ASN A 120 -10.77 -1.60 -5.15
CA ASN A 120 -9.44 -1.15 -5.55
C ASN A 120 -8.45 -2.28 -5.25
N VAL A 121 -7.77 -2.79 -6.25
CA VAL A 121 -6.89 -3.96 -6.13
C VAL A 121 -5.45 -3.57 -6.48
N GLY A 122 -4.53 -3.77 -5.54
CA GLY A 122 -3.11 -3.57 -5.74
C GLY A 122 -2.49 -4.73 -6.54
N LEU A 123 -1.55 -4.41 -7.42
CA LEU A 123 -0.83 -5.35 -8.27
C LEU A 123 0.64 -5.36 -7.86
N LYS A 124 1.16 -6.51 -7.44
CA LYS A 124 2.52 -6.67 -6.92
C LYS A 124 3.17 -7.95 -7.42
N CYS A 125 4.49 -7.95 -7.56
CA CYS A 125 5.24 -9.18 -7.73
C CYS A 125 6.50 -9.21 -6.85
N GLY A 126 6.95 -10.41 -6.50
CA GLY A 126 8.17 -10.63 -5.74
C GLY A 126 8.67 -12.06 -5.93
N GLY A 127 9.96 -12.33 -5.64
CA GLY A 127 10.55 -13.62 -5.94
C GLY A 127 10.47 -13.96 -7.43
N SER A 128 10.59 -12.96 -8.31
CA SER A 128 10.39 -13.07 -9.75
C SER A 128 11.44 -13.96 -10.41
N ASP A 129 11.02 -14.73 -11.40
CA ASP A 129 11.87 -15.55 -12.30
C ASP A 129 11.44 -15.36 -13.76
N GLY A 130 12.17 -15.98 -14.70
CA GLY A 130 11.90 -15.86 -16.12
C GLY A 130 10.50 -16.33 -16.53
N LEU A 131 9.91 -17.29 -15.79
CA LEU A 131 8.58 -17.81 -16.10
C LEU A 131 7.45 -16.92 -15.54
N SER A 132 7.61 -16.35 -14.35
CA SER A 132 6.57 -15.50 -13.74
C SER A 132 6.25 -14.26 -14.59
N GLY A 133 7.25 -13.71 -15.28
CA GLY A 133 7.08 -12.58 -16.20
C GLY A 133 6.21 -12.89 -17.43
N ILE A 134 6.18 -14.13 -17.87
CA ILE A 134 5.42 -14.58 -19.08
C ILE A 134 4.18 -15.42 -18.73
N THR A 135 3.91 -15.70 -17.46
CA THR A 135 2.77 -16.49 -17.00
C THR A 135 1.94 -15.73 -15.95
N ALA A 136 2.41 -15.68 -14.72
CA ALA A 136 1.66 -15.10 -13.60
C ALA A 136 1.39 -13.60 -13.78
N ASN A 137 2.36 -12.82 -14.23
CA ASN A 137 2.20 -11.39 -14.46
C ASN A 137 1.20 -11.07 -15.59
N PRO A 138 1.25 -11.70 -16.77
CA PRO A 138 0.21 -11.55 -17.78
C PRO A 138 -1.19 -11.99 -17.34
N LEU A 139 -1.30 -13.04 -16.51
CA LEU A 139 -2.58 -13.43 -15.92
C LEU A 139 -3.14 -12.30 -15.04
N LEU A 140 -2.29 -11.67 -14.22
CA LEU A 140 -2.66 -10.52 -13.43
C LEU A 140 -3.05 -9.32 -14.30
N GLY A 141 -2.37 -9.15 -15.44
CA GLY A 141 -2.74 -8.15 -16.46
C GLY A 141 -4.13 -8.37 -17.04
N ARG A 142 -4.51 -9.62 -17.32
CA ARG A 142 -5.88 -9.95 -17.74
C ARG A 142 -6.91 -9.64 -16.67
N PHE A 143 -6.57 -9.88 -15.41
CA PHE A 143 -7.41 -9.46 -14.29
C PHE A 143 -7.54 -7.93 -14.24
N SER A 144 -6.45 -7.18 -14.44
CA SER A 144 -6.48 -5.71 -14.48
C SER A 144 -7.40 -5.20 -15.60
N ASP A 145 -7.29 -5.76 -16.81
CA ASP A 145 -8.16 -5.42 -17.93
C ASP A 145 -9.65 -5.73 -17.63
N TYR A 146 -9.91 -6.88 -16.99
CA TYR A 146 -11.26 -7.24 -16.55
C TYR A 146 -11.80 -6.24 -15.51
N MET A 147 -11.02 -5.91 -14.49
CA MET A 147 -11.42 -4.93 -13.48
C MET A 147 -11.78 -3.57 -14.11
N ALA A 148 -10.97 -3.09 -15.03
CA ALA A 148 -11.25 -1.85 -15.76
C ALA A 148 -12.58 -1.95 -16.54
N SER A 149 -12.83 -3.08 -17.22
CA SER A 149 -14.04 -3.29 -18.03
C SER A 149 -15.35 -3.30 -17.23
N VAL A 150 -15.27 -3.63 -15.94
CA VAL A 150 -16.44 -3.67 -15.03
C VAL A 150 -16.46 -2.48 -14.05
N GLY A 151 -15.63 -1.46 -14.28
CA GLY A 151 -15.61 -0.22 -13.51
C GLY A 151 -14.86 -0.30 -12.17
N GLY A 152 -14.10 -1.36 -11.91
CA GLY A 152 -13.20 -1.46 -10.77
C GLY A 152 -11.89 -0.69 -10.99
N ALA A 153 -11.03 -0.66 -9.98
CA ALA A 153 -9.72 -0.03 -10.05
C ALA A 153 -8.60 -1.01 -9.75
N THR A 154 -7.49 -0.86 -10.47
CA THR A 154 -6.23 -1.56 -10.18
C THR A 154 -5.09 -0.56 -10.03
N VAL A 155 -4.12 -0.90 -9.20
CA VAL A 155 -2.97 -0.03 -8.91
C VAL A 155 -1.68 -0.78 -9.11
N LEU A 156 -0.86 -0.29 -10.03
CA LEU A 156 0.51 -0.75 -10.24
C LEU A 156 1.48 0.20 -9.54
N THR A 157 2.35 -0.33 -8.72
CA THR A 157 3.48 0.39 -8.10
C THR A 157 4.81 -0.22 -8.55
N GLU A 158 5.89 -0.08 -7.78
CA GLU A 158 7.21 -0.63 -8.11
C GLU A 158 7.87 0.13 -9.27
N VAL A 159 7.94 1.44 -9.16
CA VAL A 159 8.46 2.32 -10.24
C VAL A 159 9.83 1.89 -10.79
N PRO A 160 10.82 1.45 -9.96
CA PRO A 160 12.09 0.94 -10.50
C PRO A 160 11.97 -0.28 -11.41
N GLU A 161 10.87 -1.02 -11.30
CA GLU A 161 10.58 -2.16 -12.18
C GLU A 161 9.86 -1.77 -13.48
N MET A 162 9.64 -0.48 -13.71
CA MET A 162 9.11 0.06 -14.96
C MET A 162 10.22 0.58 -15.88
N PHE A 163 11.45 0.77 -15.36
CA PHE A 163 12.57 1.30 -16.11
C PHE A 163 12.97 0.36 -17.26
N GLY A 164 13.01 0.91 -18.47
CA GLY A 164 13.24 0.14 -19.71
C GLY A 164 11.94 -0.30 -20.40
N ALA A 165 10.81 -0.33 -19.70
CA ALA A 165 9.48 -0.63 -20.27
C ALA A 165 8.50 0.56 -20.15
N GLU A 166 8.93 1.71 -19.68
CA GLU A 166 8.10 2.89 -19.41
C GLU A 166 7.31 3.36 -20.63
N ARG A 167 7.86 3.19 -21.83
CA ARG A 167 7.19 3.58 -23.08
C ARG A 167 5.87 2.84 -23.31
N LEU A 168 5.74 1.61 -22.81
CA LEU A 168 4.50 0.84 -22.90
C LEU A 168 3.39 1.47 -22.05
N LEU A 169 3.74 2.03 -20.88
CA LEU A 169 2.80 2.73 -20.01
C LEU A 169 2.46 4.12 -20.58
N MET A 170 3.47 4.86 -21.04
CA MET A 170 3.31 6.17 -21.67
C MET A 170 2.39 6.14 -22.90
N ALA A 171 2.52 5.10 -23.73
CA ALA A 171 1.71 4.93 -24.95
C ALA A 171 0.23 4.67 -24.66
N ARG A 172 -0.09 4.31 -23.41
CA ARG A 172 -1.47 4.02 -22.94
C ARG A 172 -2.01 5.11 -22.01
N ALA A 173 -1.34 6.25 -21.91
CA ALA A 173 -1.84 7.36 -21.14
C ALA A 173 -3.17 7.86 -21.71
N LYS A 174 -4.19 8.02 -20.86
CA LYS A 174 -5.53 8.47 -21.23
C LYS A 174 -5.55 9.83 -21.94
N ASN A 175 -4.63 10.70 -21.59
CA ASN A 175 -4.49 12.04 -22.14
C ASN A 175 -3.06 12.57 -21.92
N GLU A 176 -2.81 13.79 -22.41
CA GLU A 176 -1.49 14.42 -22.31
C GLU A 176 -1.05 14.70 -20.85
N GLU A 177 -1.98 15.02 -19.95
CA GLU A 177 -1.71 15.24 -18.54
C GLU A 177 -1.18 13.97 -17.90
N VAL A 178 -1.90 12.86 -18.02
CA VAL A 178 -1.46 11.54 -17.51
C VAL A 178 -0.14 11.10 -18.15
N PHE A 179 0.09 11.40 -19.43
CA PHE A 179 1.38 11.13 -20.07
C PHE A 179 2.51 11.89 -19.38
N ARG A 180 2.33 13.19 -19.09
CA ARG A 180 3.33 14.00 -18.37
C ARG A 180 3.56 13.48 -16.95
N ASP A 181 2.50 13.06 -16.29
CA ASP A 181 2.58 12.49 -14.94
C ASP A 181 3.37 11.19 -14.92
N ILE A 182 3.20 10.31 -15.92
CA ILE A 182 4.00 9.09 -16.07
C ILE A 182 5.48 9.43 -16.30
N VAL A 183 5.76 10.42 -17.16
CA VAL A 183 7.14 10.88 -17.40
C VAL A 183 7.75 11.43 -16.11
N GLY A 184 6.98 12.24 -15.35
CA GLY A 184 7.39 12.75 -14.04
C GLY A 184 7.67 11.62 -13.05
N LEU A 185 6.74 10.68 -12.89
CA LEU A 185 6.87 9.52 -12.01
C LEU A 185 8.20 8.76 -12.23
N ILE A 186 8.51 8.48 -13.48
CA ILE A 186 9.73 7.74 -13.86
C ILE A 186 10.99 8.57 -13.60
N ASN A 187 11.00 9.83 -14.02
CA ASN A 187 12.18 10.69 -13.90
C ASN A 187 12.46 11.07 -12.44
N ASP A 188 11.44 11.44 -11.67
CA ASP A 188 11.58 11.78 -10.25
C ASP A 188 12.19 10.60 -9.47
N PHE A 189 11.80 9.36 -9.82
CA PHE A 189 12.35 8.18 -9.17
C PHE A 189 13.79 7.89 -9.60
N LYS A 190 14.14 8.12 -10.88
CA LYS A 190 15.54 8.06 -11.36
C LYS A 190 16.40 9.11 -10.66
N ASP A 191 15.89 10.33 -10.55
CA ASP A 191 16.58 11.43 -9.85
C ASP A 191 16.78 11.12 -8.36
N TYR A 192 15.81 10.47 -7.71
CA TYR A 192 15.96 9.99 -6.34
C TYR A 192 17.16 9.04 -6.20
N TYR A 193 17.36 8.07 -7.10
CA TYR A 193 18.54 7.22 -7.09
C TYR A 193 19.83 8.01 -7.32
N ILE A 194 19.87 8.87 -8.33
CA ILE A 194 21.04 9.68 -8.68
C ILE A 194 21.44 10.58 -7.51
N ASN A 195 20.48 11.27 -6.91
CA ASN A 195 20.72 12.20 -5.79
C ASN A 195 21.23 11.48 -4.52
N ASN A 196 20.94 10.18 -4.39
CA ASN A 196 21.45 9.35 -3.31
C ASN A 196 22.71 8.55 -3.69
N GLY A 197 23.34 8.86 -4.85
CA GLY A 197 24.56 8.20 -5.33
C GLY A 197 24.36 6.72 -5.66
N GLN A 198 23.16 6.30 -5.99
CA GLN A 198 22.82 4.92 -6.33
C GLN A 198 22.65 4.73 -7.83
N PRO A 199 23.03 3.57 -8.38
CA PRO A 199 22.84 3.28 -9.78
C PRO A 199 21.35 3.08 -10.09
N VAL A 200 20.88 3.69 -11.18
CA VAL A 200 19.49 3.62 -11.62
C VAL A 200 19.13 2.23 -12.17
N TYR A 201 20.10 1.50 -12.75
CA TYR A 201 19.88 0.28 -13.52
C TYR A 201 20.44 -0.98 -12.85
N GLU A 202 20.24 -1.14 -11.55
CA GLU A 202 20.68 -2.36 -10.84
C GLU A 202 19.78 -3.58 -10.99
N ASN A 203 18.49 -3.39 -11.35
CA ASN A 203 17.64 -4.53 -11.67
C ASN A 203 18.14 -5.26 -12.94
N PRO A 204 17.99 -6.59 -13.02
CA PRO A 204 17.46 -7.51 -12.02
C PRO A 204 18.43 -7.79 -10.86
N SER A 205 17.89 -8.06 -9.69
CA SER A 205 18.68 -8.47 -8.51
C SER A 205 19.41 -9.79 -8.74
N PRO A 206 20.46 -10.13 -7.97
CA PRO A 206 21.15 -11.42 -8.11
C PRO A 206 20.20 -12.62 -8.06
N GLY A 207 19.19 -12.59 -7.21
CA GLY A 207 18.17 -13.64 -7.12
C GLY A 207 17.29 -13.75 -8.37
N ASN A 208 16.96 -12.63 -9.01
CA ASN A 208 16.21 -12.63 -10.27
C ASN A 208 17.06 -13.17 -11.42
N LYS A 209 18.38 -12.84 -11.46
CA LYS A 209 19.33 -13.38 -12.44
C LYS A 209 19.45 -14.90 -12.30
N ALA A 210 19.58 -15.40 -11.07
CA ALA A 210 19.57 -16.84 -10.80
C ALA A 210 18.26 -17.52 -11.21
N GLY A 211 17.15 -16.76 -11.22
CA GLY A 211 15.83 -17.20 -11.69
C GLY A 211 15.62 -17.08 -13.20
N GLY A 212 16.65 -16.68 -13.97
CA GLY A 212 16.61 -16.64 -15.45
C GLY A 212 16.23 -15.30 -16.06
N ILE A 213 16.11 -14.22 -15.26
CA ILE A 213 15.92 -12.84 -15.76
C ILE A 213 17.30 -12.24 -16.05
N THR A 214 17.57 -11.86 -17.29
CA THR A 214 18.93 -11.54 -17.74
C THR A 214 19.24 -10.05 -17.83
N THR A 215 18.28 -9.24 -18.20
CA THR A 215 18.46 -7.79 -18.42
C THR A 215 17.42 -6.96 -17.62
N LEU A 216 17.67 -5.66 -17.54
CA LEU A 216 16.72 -4.70 -16.98
C LEU A 216 15.41 -4.73 -17.75
N GLU A 217 15.48 -4.70 -19.08
CA GLU A 217 14.32 -4.70 -19.96
C GLU A 217 13.49 -5.97 -19.81
N ASP A 218 14.14 -7.14 -19.69
CA ASP A 218 13.49 -8.42 -19.45
C ASP A 218 12.71 -8.39 -18.13
N LYS A 219 13.33 -7.91 -17.04
CA LYS A 219 12.67 -7.70 -15.76
C LYS A 219 11.48 -6.75 -15.88
N SER A 220 11.67 -5.60 -16.51
CA SER A 220 10.65 -4.53 -16.57
C SER A 220 9.51 -4.88 -17.52
N LEU A 221 9.78 -5.51 -18.66
CA LEU A 221 8.77 -6.05 -19.56
C LEU A 221 7.90 -7.09 -18.85
N GLY A 222 8.50 -7.98 -18.08
CA GLY A 222 7.77 -8.95 -17.27
C GLY A 222 6.91 -8.29 -16.17
N CYS A 223 7.46 -7.31 -15.48
CA CYS A 223 6.75 -6.64 -14.38
C CYS A 223 5.58 -5.77 -14.85
N THR A 224 5.75 -5.04 -15.95
CA THR A 224 4.68 -4.19 -16.50
C THR A 224 3.50 -4.98 -17.08
N GLN A 225 3.66 -6.27 -17.36
CA GLN A 225 2.56 -7.14 -17.78
C GLN A 225 1.41 -7.18 -16.78
N LYS A 226 1.69 -6.99 -15.48
CA LYS A 226 0.65 -6.91 -14.43
C LYS A 226 -0.40 -5.83 -14.70
N SER A 227 -0.04 -4.79 -15.43
CA SER A 227 -0.95 -3.67 -15.74
C SER A 227 -1.95 -3.95 -16.87
N GLY A 228 -1.87 -5.12 -17.52
CA GLY A 228 -2.72 -5.41 -18.67
C GLY A 228 -2.43 -4.55 -19.89
N SER A 229 -3.46 -4.32 -20.69
CA SER A 229 -3.42 -3.56 -21.95
C SER A 229 -4.29 -2.30 -21.95
N GLY A 230 -5.07 -2.07 -20.91
CA GLY A 230 -5.96 -0.92 -20.78
C GLY A 230 -5.25 0.42 -20.64
N GLU A 231 -6.01 1.51 -20.72
CA GLU A 231 -5.48 2.87 -20.53
C GLU A 231 -4.98 3.08 -19.10
N VAL A 232 -3.93 3.90 -18.95
CA VAL A 232 -3.51 4.45 -17.66
C VAL A 232 -4.37 5.67 -17.36
N GLU A 233 -5.21 5.56 -16.35
CA GLU A 233 -6.21 6.57 -15.99
C GLU A 233 -5.63 7.72 -15.16
N SER A 234 -4.66 7.41 -14.28
CA SER A 234 -4.05 8.39 -13.39
C SER A 234 -2.69 7.92 -12.85
N VAL A 235 -1.94 8.88 -12.34
CA VAL A 235 -0.74 8.67 -11.53
C VAL A 235 -0.95 9.33 -10.18
N ILE A 236 -0.61 8.62 -9.09
CA ILE A 236 -0.72 9.14 -7.73
C ILE A 236 0.60 9.04 -6.99
N LYS A 237 0.80 9.93 -6.04
CA LYS A 237 1.96 9.96 -5.16
C LYS A 237 1.74 9.08 -3.92
N GLU A 238 2.83 8.76 -3.25
CA GLU A 238 2.80 8.11 -1.95
C GLU A 238 1.92 8.90 -0.96
N GLY A 239 1.00 8.20 -0.28
CA GLY A 239 0.05 8.81 0.64
C GLY A 239 -1.19 9.44 0.00
N GLU A 240 -1.30 9.44 -1.31
CA GLU A 240 -2.53 9.81 -2.01
C GLU A 240 -3.46 8.61 -2.18
N THR A 241 -4.76 8.85 -2.19
CA THR A 241 -5.78 7.81 -2.36
C THR A 241 -6.28 7.73 -3.78
N ILE A 242 -6.67 6.53 -4.20
CA ILE A 242 -7.24 6.26 -5.53
C ILE A 242 -8.56 7.00 -5.68
N LYS A 243 -8.72 7.71 -6.80
CA LYS A 243 -9.95 8.44 -7.14
C LYS A 243 -10.54 8.01 -8.48
N SER A 244 -9.72 7.46 -9.37
CA SER A 244 -10.13 7.01 -10.72
C SER A 244 -10.46 5.52 -10.74
N LYS A 245 -11.18 5.10 -11.76
CA LYS A 245 -11.42 3.70 -12.11
C LYS A 245 -10.45 3.28 -13.21
N GLY A 246 -10.25 1.98 -13.38
CA GLY A 246 -9.24 1.46 -14.28
C GLY A 246 -7.84 1.43 -13.66
N LEU A 247 -6.79 1.56 -14.48
CA LEU A 247 -5.40 1.44 -14.04
C LEU A 247 -4.86 2.77 -13.51
N THR A 248 -4.39 2.76 -12.28
CA THR A 248 -3.63 3.84 -11.64
C THR A 248 -2.18 3.42 -11.44
N LEU A 249 -1.22 4.30 -11.68
CA LEU A 249 0.17 4.12 -11.30
C LEU A 249 0.43 4.84 -9.97
N LEU A 250 1.11 4.15 -9.05
CA LEU A 250 1.44 4.68 -7.73
C LEU A 250 2.95 4.82 -7.57
N ASN A 251 3.40 6.00 -7.14
CA ASN A 251 4.80 6.20 -6.79
C ASN A 251 5.17 5.33 -5.58
N GLY A 252 6.11 4.41 -5.78
CA GLY A 252 6.58 3.52 -4.72
C GLY A 252 7.73 2.63 -5.18
N PRO A 253 8.58 2.18 -4.22
CA PRO A 253 9.72 1.31 -4.49
C PRO A 253 9.31 -0.13 -4.79
N GLY A 254 10.28 -0.95 -5.22
CA GLY A 254 10.09 -2.38 -5.48
C GLY A 254 10.11 -3.26 -4.22
N ASN A 255 10.50 -2.75 -3.05
CA ASN A 255 10.52 -3.52 -1.80
C ASN A 255 9.11 -4.01 -1.45
N ASP A 256 8.94 -5.31 -1.21
CA ASP A 256 7.62 -5.95 -1.04
C ASP A 256 6.81 -5.32 0.09
N MET A 257 7.40 -5.16 1.27
CA MET A 257 6.72 -4.60 2.44
C MET A 257 6.31 -3.15 2.21
N VAL A 258 7.21 -2.32 1.69
CA VAL A 258 6.94 -0.89 1.46
C VAL A 258 5.90 -0.72 0.35
N ALA A 259 6.03 -1.47 -0.74
CA ALA A 259 5.08 -1.42 -1.86
C ALA A 259 3.65 -1.83 -1.44
N VAL A 260 3.50 -2.91 -0.66
CA VAL A 260 2.18 -3.34 -0.17
C VAL A 260 1.61 -2.35 0.84
N THR A 261 2.44 -1.77 1.70
CA THR A 261 2.03 -0.68 2.60
C THR A 261 1.52 0.54 1.83
N ASN A 262 2.22 0.93 0.75
CA ASN A 262 1.79 2.05 -0.09
C ASN A 262 0.49 1.75 -0.84
N LEU A 263 0.31 0.51 -1.35
CA LEU A 263 -0.94 0.09 -1.97
C LEU A 263 -2.11 0.13 -0.98
N ALA A 264 -1.91 -0.35 0.25
CA ALA A 264 -2.91 -0.25 1.30
C ALA A 264 -3.20 1.22 1.64
N ALA A 265 -2.17 2.07 1.82
CA ALA A 265 -2.33 3.50 2.08
C ALA A 265 -3.09 4.22 0.96
N ALA A 266 -2.93 3.79 -0.30
CA ALA A 266 -3.70 4.30 -1.43
C ALA A 266 -5.17 3.87 -1.43
N GLY A 267 -5.58 2.97 -0.53
CA GLY A 267 -6.95 2.48 -0.37
C GLY A 267 -7.25 1.18 -1.11
N CYS A 268 -6.23 0.37 -1.45
CA CYS A 268 -6.43 -0.97 -1.97
C CYS A 268 -6.96 -1.89 -0.88
N GLN A 269 -8.16 -2.43 -1.06
CA GLN A 269 -8.76 -3.40 -0.13
C GLN A 269 -8.12 -4.78 -0.22
N MET A 270 -7.44 -5.07 -1.33
CA MET A 270 -6.81 -6.35 -1.64
C MET A 270 -5.54 -6.11 -2.46
N VAL A 271 -4.54 -6.95 -2.27
CA VAL A 271 -3.33 -6.98 -3.11
C VAL A 271 -3.19 -8.38 -3.72
N LEU A 272 -3.10 -8.44 -5.04
CA LEU A 272 -2.74 -9.66 -5.76
C LEU A 272 -1.23 -9.69 -5.95
N PHE A 273 -0.60 -10.70 -5.37
CA PHE A 273 0.85 -10.84 -5.34
C PHE A 273 1.28 -12.05 -6.18
N THR A 274 1.94 -11.79 -7.33
CA THR A 274 2.50 -12.84 -8.16
C THR A 274 3.93 -13.19 -7.72
N THR A 275 4.30 -14.44 -7.85
CA THR A 275 5.65 -14.92 -7.50
C THR A 275 6.08 -16.06 -8.42
N GLY A 276 7.36 -16.13 -8.74
CA GLY A 276 7.94 -17.24 -9.49
C GLY A 276 8.41 -18.35 -8.56
N ARG A 277 9.10 -17.99 -7.47
CA ARG A 277 9.76 -18.94 -6.57
C ARG A 277 9.15 -19.02 -5.18
N GLY A 278 8.04 -18.32 -4.97
CA GLY A 278 7.42 -18.17 -3.66
C GLY A 278 8.03 -17.01 -2.86
N THR A 279 7.33 -16.62 -1.81
CA THR A 279 7.76 -15.60 -0.86
C THR A 279 7.21 -15.94 0.53
N PRO A 280 7.96 -15.73 1.61
CA PRO A 280 7.44 -15.83 2.97
C PRO A 280 6.60 -14.59 3.36
N PHE A 281 6.56 -13.57 2.51
CA PHE A 281 5.82 -12.34 2.78
C PHE A 281 4.31 -12.59 2.78
N GLY A 282 3.63 -12.08 3.82
CA GLY A 282 2.18 -11.97 3.92
C GLY A 282 1.83 -10.56 4.34
N GLY A 283 0.88 -9.96 3.66
CA GLY A 283 0.41 -8.60 3.92
C GLY A 283 -0.92 -8.57 4.66
#